data_15115676c291d3fab7d5f3e8c22ce8b8
#
_entry.id   15115676c291d3fab7d5f3e8c22ce8b8
#
_cell.length_a   1.000
_cell.length_b   1.000
_cell.length_c   1.000
_cell.angle_alpha   90.00
_cell.angle_beta   90.00
_cell.angle_gamma   90.00
#
_symmetry.space_group_name_H-M   'P 1'
#
loop_
_entity.id
_entity.type
_entity.pdbx_description
1 polymer ?
#
loop_
_entity_poly.entity_id
_entity_poly.type
_entity_poly.pdbx_seq_one_letter_code
_entity_poly.pdbx_strand_id
1 'polypeptide(L)'
;MVKLLDTDIMTREVLEWEGIHLFHFHGSSCSQKTRICFNLSNIDYIPHVVDLFNGENYTEYYLGINPRGLVPTLVYNGEVHIESNDIMRYIDNSFEGPKLFPNNNDSIIYMDHLAKVEDDLHLHLRALTFRYLAPNELVRKDPDALDIYEIAGSGYVNGSTDERKSIEVDFWRKMAVDGIPKNQTIAAIKSFEPHLKEINIRLGNNKWLLPEGFSALDIMWWINTYRLKLLGYPFEKYSNINNWHETLEQRLSLIHI
;
A
#
# COMPACT_ATOMS: atom_id res chain seq x y z
N MET A 1 -3.39 -7.67 -12.20
CA MET A 1 -2.00 -7.61 -11.68
C MET A 1 -1.18 -6.69 -12.55
N VAL A 2 -0.47 -5.76 -11.93
CA VAL A 2 0.40 -4.84 -12.67
C VAL A 2 1.82 -5.39 -12.65
N LYS A 3 2.15 -6.17 -13.70
CA LYS A 3 3.51 -6.58 -14.05
C LYS A 3 4.02 -5.60 -15.11
N LEU A 4 5.17 -5.00 -14.87
CA LEU A 4 5.78 -4.08 -15.83
C LEU A 4 6.30 -4.86 -17.06
N LEU A 5 6.23 -4.22 -18.23
CA LEU A 5 6.91 -4.71 -19.41
C LEU A 5 8.41 -4.39 -19.33
N ASP A 6 9.26 -5.18 -19.95
CA ASP A 6 10.70 -4.92 -20.01
C ASP A 6 11.01 -3.53 -20.57
N THR A 7 10.18 -3.03 -21.47
CA THR A 7 10.28 -1.69 -22.05
C THR A 7 9.95 -0.56 -21.06
N ASP A 8 9.23 -0.85 -20.00
CA ASP A 8 8.89 0.13 -18.96
C ASP A 8 10.05 0.30 -17.96
N ILE A 9 11.01 -0.65 -17.94
CA ILE A 9 12.08 -0.75 -16.94
C ILE A 9 13.37 -0.19 -17.54
N MET A 10 13.90 0.89 -16.96
CA MET A 10 15.14 1.53 -17.41
C MET A 10 16.37 1.00 -16.65
N THR A 11 16.23 0.63 -15.38
CA THR A 11 17.28 -0.01 -14.58
C THR A 11 17.36 -1.49 -14.93
N ARG A 12 18.08 -1.79 -16.01
CA ARG A 12 18.07 -3.09 -16.69
C ARG A 12 18.62 -4.25 -15.87
N GLU A 13 19.50 -3.97 -14.92
CA GLU A 13 20.15 -5.02 -14.12
C GLU A 13 19.15 -5.86 -13.31
N VAL A 14 18.01 -5.27 -12.90
CA VAL A 14 16.99 -6.00 -12.13
C VAL A 14 16.31 -7.11 -12.92
N LEU A 15 16.37 -7.06 -14.26
CA LEU A 15 15.84 -8.09 -15.15
C LEU A 15 16.70 -9.37 -15.15
N GLU A 16 17.93 -9.28 -14.62
CA GLU A 16 18.88 -10.40 -14.52
C GLU A 16 18.90 -10.98 -13.08
N TRP A 17 18.15 -10.39 -12.16
CA TRP A 17 18.15 -10.85 -10.78
C TRP A 17 17.39 -12.16 -10.62
N GLU A 18 17.96 -13.05 -9.81
CA GLU A 18 17.36 -14.33 -9.43
C GLU A 18 16.79 -14.24 -8.02
N GLY A 19 15.71 -14.97 -7.76
CA GLY A 19 15.06 -15.02 -6.44
C GLY A 19 14.08 -13.87 -6.23
N ILE A 20 13.74 -13.64 -4.97
CA ILE A 20 12.69 -12.70 -4.56
C ILE A 20 13.34 -11.48 -3.93
N HIS A 21 13.14 -10.31 -4.50
CA HIS A 21 13.63 -9.03 -4.01
C HIS A 21 12.44 -8.09 -3.76
N LEU A 22 12.37 -7.51 -2.57
CA LEU A 22 11.31 -6.57 -2.22
C LEU A 22 11.90 -5.19 -1.90
N PHE A 23 11.61 -4.23 -2.76
CA PHE A 23 11.83 -2.81 -2.47
C PHE A 23 10.69 -2.31 -1.58
N HIS A 24 11.03 -1.83 -0.41
CA HIS A 24 10.03 -1.44 0.58
C HIS A 24 10.53 -0.31 1.51
N PHE A 25 9.60 0.31 2.23
CA PHE A 25 9.91 1.21 3.34
C PHE A 25 9.12 0.78 4.58
N HIS A 26 9.78 0.75 5.74
CA HIS A 26 9.17 0.26 6.98
C HIS A 26 7.89 1.00 7.36
N GLY A 27 7.86 2.34 7.20
CA GLY A 27 6.73 3.17 7.49
C GLY A 27 5.62 3.19 6.43
N SER A 28 5.81 2.58 5.27
CA SER A 28 4.80 2.53 4.21
C SER A 28 3.69 1.54 4.51
N SER A 29 2.43 1.98 4.53
CA SER A 29 1.26 1.11 4.71
C SER A 29 1.17 0.03 3.63
N CYS A 30 1.46 0.38 2.38
CA CYS A 30 1.48 -0.56 1.26
C CYS A 30 2.60 -1.60 1.40
N SER A 31 3.80 -1.19 1.86
CA SER A 31 4.90 -2.12 2.13
C SER A 31 4.58 -3.03 3.31
N GLN A 32 3.88 -2.54 4.33
CA GLN A 32 3.45 -3.36 5.47
C GLN A 32 2.51 -4.49 5.01
N LYS A 33 1.53 -4.20 4.14
CA LYS A 33 0.64 -5.23 3.58
C LYS A 33 1.41 -6.37 2.91
N THR A 34 2.35 -6.05 2.05
CA THR A 34 3.15 -7.06 1.34
C THR A 34 4.05 -7.86 2.26
N ARG A 35 4.73 -7.20 3.21
CA ARG A 35 5.57 -7.91 4.20
C ARG A 35 4.77 -8.88 5.07
N ILE A 36 3.55 -8.50 5.50
CA ILE A 36 2.65 -9.40 6.21
C ILE A 36 2.34 -10.63 5.35
N CYS A 37 2.02 -10.42 4.07
CA CYS A 37 1.72 -11.51 3.15
C CYS A 37 2.91 -12.47 2.99
N PHE A 38 4.13 -11.97 2.80
CA PHE A 38 5.34 -12.78 2.75
C PHE A 38 5.55 -13.60 4.02
N ASN A 39 5.44 -12.96 5.19
CA ASN A 39 5.61 -13.63 6.47
C ASN A 39 4.55 -14.73 6.71
N LEU A 40 3.29 -14.48 6.37
CA LEU A 40 2.21 -15.47 6.51
C LEU A 40 2.43 -16.67 5.59
N SER A 41 2.99 -16.46 4.42
CA SER A 41 3.30 -17.52 3.46
C SER A 41 4.65 -18.18 3.72
N ASN A 42 5.38 -17.74 4.77
CA ASN A 42 6.73 -18.21 5.11
C ASN A 42 7.69 -18.16 3.91
N ILE A 43 7.66 -17.04 3.18
CA ILE A 43 8.48 -16.79 2.00
C ILE A 43 9.61 -15.83 2.38
N ASP A 44 10.85 -16.27 2.21
CA ASP A 44 12.02 -15.42 2.38
C ASP A 44 12.21 -14.54 1.14
N TYR A 45 12.67 -13.32 1.37
CA TYR A 45 12.99 -12.37 0.31
C TYR A 45 14.22 -11.53 0.67
N ILE A 46 14.90 -11.00 -0.32
CA ILE A 46 15.99 -10.05 -0.17
C ILE A 46 15.38 -8.64 -0.04
N PRO A 47 15.50 -7.98 1.13
CA PRO A 47 14.93 -6.67 1.34
C PRO A 47 15.82 -5.57 0.75
N HIS A 48 15.22 -4.62 0.04
CA HIS A 48 15.80 -3.37 -0.42
C HIS A 48 15.03 -2.21 0.21
N VAL A 49 15.61 -1.60 1.26
CA VAL A 49 14.98 -0.48 1.94
C VAL A 49 15.13 0.77 1.07
N VAL A 50 14.03 1.40 0.73
CA VAL A 50 13.98 2.66 -0.03
C VAL A 50 13.64 3.79 0.93
N ASP A 51 14.58 4.69 1.21
CA ASP A 51 14.36 5.80 2.14
C ASP A 51 13.48 6.89 1.51
N LEU A 52 12.18 6.80 1.84
CA LEU A 52 11.20 7.77 1.34
C LEU A 52 11.35 9.17 1.94
N PHE A 53 11.99 9.30 3.10
CA PHE A 53 12.20 10.60 3.72
C PHE A 53 13.32 11.37 3.01
N ASN A 54 14.39 10.69 2.64
CA ASN A 54 15.49 11.26 1.87
C ASN A 54 15.26 11.26 0.35
N GLY A 55 14.07 10.84 -0.11
CA GLY A 55 13.70 10.90 -1.53
C GLY A 55 14.40 9.86 -2.40
N GLU A 56 14.90 8.76 -1.83
CA GLU A 56 15.57 7.69 -2.58
C GLU A 56 14.67 7.11 -3.69
N ASN A 57 13.35 7.13 -3.46
CA ASN A 57 12.37 6.71 -4.45
C ASN A 57 12.25 7.66 -5.66
N TYR A 58 12.90 8.83 -5.64
CA TYR A 58 12.94 9.80 -6.75
C TYR A 58 14.26 9.76 -7.52
N THR A 59 15.17 8.88 -7.14
CA THR A 59 16.42 8.68 -7.89
C THR A 59 16.13 8.05 -9.25
N GLU A 60 16.97 8.35 -10.24
CA GLU A 60 16.89 7.73 -11.56
C GLU A 60 16.95 6.19 -11.49
N TYR A 61 17.76 5.68 -10.55
CA TYR A 61 17.88 4.25 -10.30
C TYR A 61 16.53 3.63 -9.93
N TYR A 62 15.87 4.14 -8.90
CA TYR A 62 14.62 3.56 -8.44
C TYR A 62 13.46 3.83 -9.41
N LEU A 63 13.39 5.02 -9.99
CA LEU A 63 12.42 5.34 -11.03
C LEU A 63 12.60 4.52 -12.31
N GLY A 64 13.82 4.04 -12.55
CA GLY A 64 14.12 3.09 -13.62
C GLY A 64 13.61 1.67 -13.33
N ILE A 65 13.34 1.31 -12.06
CA ILE A 65 12.73 0.04 -11.65
C ILE A 65 11.20 0.17 -11.61
N ASN A 66 10.72 1.20 -10.90
CA ASN A 66 9.30 1.51 -10.77
C ASN A 66 9.03 2.96 -11.22
N PRO A 67 8.48 3.15 -12.41
CA PRO A 67 8.26 4.49 -12.97
C PRO A 67 7.29 5.35 -12.16
N ARG A 68 6.51 4.76 -11.25
CA ARG A 68 5.66 5.49 -10.30
C ARG A 68 6.42 6.05 -9.10
N GLY A 69 7.66 5.58 -8.83
CA GLY A 69 8.43 5.99 -7.66
C GLY A 69 7.76 5.64 -6.33
N LEU A 70 6.97 4.57 -6.29
CA LEU A 70 6.23 4.12 -5.11
C LEU A 70 6.77 2.78 -4.59
N VAL A 71 6.57 2.54 -3.30
CA VAL A 71 6.86 1.24 -2.66
C VAL A 71 5.55 0.60 -2.17
N PRO A 72 5.44 -0.73 -2.21
CA PRO A 72 6.47 -1.72 -2.55
C PRO A 72 6.64 -1.94 -4.06
N THR A 73 7.81 -2.48 -4.42
CA THR A 73 8.07 -3.08 -5.73
C THR A 73 8.67 -4.46 -5.50
N LEU A 74 8.13 -5.46 -6.16
CA LEU A 74 8.62 -6.83 -6.13
C LEU A 74 9.38 -7.12 -7.43
N VAL A 75 10.59 -7.64 -7.31
CA VAL A 75 11.32 -8.25 -8.43
C VAL A 75 11.46 -9.74 -8.13
N TYR A 76 10.98 -10.58 -9.03
CA TYR A 76 11.09 -12.03 -8.91
C TYR A 76 11.58 -12.64 -10.22
N ASN A 77 12.80 -13.18 -10.20
CA ASN A 77 13.47 -13.75 -11.37
C ASN A 77 13.41 -12.83 -12.60
N GLY A 78 13.72 -11.55 -12.42
CA GLY A 78 13.69 -10.52 -13.46
C GLY A 78 12.31 -9.96 -13.78
N GLU A 79 11.24 -10.47 -13.23
CA GLU A 79 9.90 -9.91 -13.40
C GLU A 79 9.62 -8.82 -12.35
N VAL A 80 9.20 -7.64 -12.78
CA VAL A 80 8.91 -6.51 -11.89
C VAL A 80 7.39 -6.33 -11.71
N HIS A 81 6.95 -6.40 -10.46
CA HIS A 81 5.54 -6.23 -10.08
C HIS A 81 5.39 -5.01 -9.18
N ILE A 82 4.38 -4.22 -9.44
CA ILE A 82 4.02 -3.03 -8.66
C ILE A 82 2.57 -3.13 -8.18
N GLU A 83 2.14 -2.20 -7.32
CA GLU A 83 0.85 -2.18 -6.61
C GLU A 83 0.72 -3.28 -5.54
N SER A 84 0.64 -2.84 -4.30
CA SER A 84 0.70 -3.74 -3.14
C SER A 84 -0.38 -4.83 -3.14
N ASN A 85 -1.60 -4.51 -3.55
CA ASN A 85 -2.71 -5.47 -3.61
C ASN A 85 -2.48 -6.50 -4.72
N ASP A 86 -1.90 -6.08 -5.84
CA ASP A 86 -1.53 -6.98 -6.94
C ASP A 86 -0.34 -7.86 -6.60
N ILE A 87 0.66 -7.31 -5.89
CA ILE A 87 1.80 -8.10 -5.37
C ILE A 87 1.31 -9.18 -4.40
N MET A 88 0.39 -8.86 -3.47
CA MET A 88 -0.19 -9.85 -2.56
C MET A 88 -0.92 -10.96 -3.32
N ARG A 89 -1.70 -10.60 -4.36
CA ARG A 89 -2.38 -11.59 -5.22
C ARG A 89 -1.39 -12.45 -6.01
N TYR A 90 -0.28 -11.84 -6.48
CA TYR A 90 0.78 -12.57 -7.14
C TYR A 90 1.44 -13.61 -6.22
N ILE A 91 1.76 -13.21 -4.98
CA ILE A 91 2.33 -14.12 -3.97
C ILE A 91 1.39 -15.29 -3.72
N ASP A 92 0.09 -15.02 -3.48
CA ASP A 92 -0.92 -16.05 -3.21
C ASP A 92 -1.07 -17.07 -4.34
N ASN A 93 -0.93 -16.62 -5.60
CA ASN A 93 -1.07 -17.48 -6.78
C ASN A 93 0.21 -18.26 -7.10
N SER A 94 1.38 -17.68 -6.85
CA SER A 94 2.66 -18.19 -7.37
C SER A 94 3.43 -19.05 -6.37
N PHE A 95 3.10 -18.94 -5.08
CA PHE A 95 3.82 -19.65 -4.03
C PHE A 95 2.89 -20.56 -3.22
N GLU A 96 3.51 -21.57 -2.59
CA GLU A 96 2.82 -22.40 -1.60
C GLU A 96 2.60 -21.58 -0.31
N GLY A 97 1.50 -21.87 0.39
CA GLY A 97 1.15 -21.20 1.63
C GLY A 97 -0.36 -21.10 1.87
N PRO A 98 -0.76 -20.40 2.93
CA PRO A 98 -2.16 -20.15 3.19
C PRO A 98 -2.77 -19.30 2.08
N LYS A 99 -3.90 -19.73 1.52
CA LYS A 99 -4.60 -18.95 0.50
C LYS A 99 -5.33 -17.79 1.16
N LEU A 100 -4.93 -16.59 0.76
CA LEU A 100 -5.44 -15.31 1.29
C LEU A 100 -6.51 -14.67 0.39
N PHE A 101 -6.64 -15.17 -0.84
CA PHE A 101 -7.65 -14.70 -1.79
C PHE A 101 -8.74 -15.76 -1.97
N PRO A 102 -10.03 -15.35 -1.99
CA PRO A 102 -11.13 -16.27 -2.12
C PRO A 102 -11.19 -16.88 -3.53
N ASN A 103 -11.86 -18.04 -3.62
CA ASN A 103 -12.09 -18.73 -4.88
C ASN A 103 -13.58 -18.80 -5.28
N ASN A 104 -14.50 -18.32 -4.45
CA ASN A 104 -15.91 -18.19 -4.81
C ASN A 104 -16.24 -16.78 -5.33
N ASN A 105 -17.19 -16.70 -6.25
CA ASN A 105 -17.51 -15.47 -6.96
C ASN A 105 -17.99 -14.33 -6.06
N ASP A 106 -18.85 -14.61 -5.08
CA ASP A 106 -19.43 -13.57 -4.22
C ASP A 106 -18.36 -12.91 -3.35
N SER A 107 -17.44 -13.71 -2.79
CA SER A 107 -16.34 -13.20 -2.00
C SER A 107 -15.29 -12.50 -2.86
N ILE A 108 -15.05 -12.95 -4.11
CA ILE A 108 -14.17 -12.25 -5.06
C ILE A 108 -14.74 -10.85 -5.36
N ILE A 109 -16.02 -10.76 -5.72
CA ILE A 109 -16.68 -9.47 -6.03
C ILE A 109 -16.59 -8.52 -4.84
N TYR A 110 -16.88 -9.03 -3.63
CA TYR A 110 -16.82 -8.21 -2.42
C TYR A 110 -15.38 -7.78 -2.08
N MET A 111 -14.41 -8.68 -2.20
CA MET A 111 -12.99 -8.36 -2.00
C MET A 111 -12.52 -7.31 -2.99
N ASP A 112 -12.80 -7.48 -4.27
CA ASP A 112 -12.37 -6.55 -5.32
C ASP A 112 -12.99 -5.17 -5.12
N HIS A 113 -14.27 -5.11 -4.68
CA HIS A 113 -14.92 -3.85 -4.32
C HIS A 113 -14.19 -3.14 -3.16
N LEU A 114 -13.99 -3.81 -2.03
CA LEU A 114 -13.35 -3.19 -0.87
C LEU A 114 -11.86 -2.95 -1.04
N ALA A 115 -11.16 -3.75 -1.85
CA ALA A 115 -9.76 -3.50 -2.22
C ALA A 115 -9.65 -2.23 -3.08
N LYS A 116 -10.58 -2.03 -4.01
CA LYS A 116 -10.65 -0.79 -4.78
C LYS A 116 -10.94 0.42 -3.89
N VAL A 117 -11.89 0.31 -2.97
CA VAL A 117 -12.20 1.38 -2.01
C VAL A 117 -10.97 1.71 -1.16
N GLU A 118 -10.24 0.71 -0.71
CA GLU A 118 -9.01 0.89 0.07
C GLU A 118 -7.96 1.68 -0.72
N ASP A 119 -7.80 1.36 -2.00
CA ASP A 119 -6.87 2.06 -2.88
C ASP A 119 -7.32 3.51 -3.17
N ASP A 120 -8.61 3.71 -3.43
CA ASP A 120 -9.19 5.05 -3.62
C ASP A 120 -9.02 5.94 -2.35
N LEU A 121 -9.04 5.35 -1.15
CA LEU A 121 -8.83 6.05 0.12
C LEU A 121 -7.36 6.30 0.48
N HIS A 122 -6.41 5.77 -0.29
CA HIS A 122 -4.98 5.84 0.04
C HIS A 122 -4.47 7.28 0.21
N LEU A 123 -4.83 8.21 -0.68
CA LEU A 123 -4.45 9.62 -0.56
C LEU A 123 -5.10 10.30 0.65
N HIS A 124 -6.30 9.89 1.04
CA HIS A 124 -6.95 10.37 2.26
C HIS A 124 -6.20 9.91 3.51
N LEU A 125 -5.81 8.63 3.56
CA LEU A 125 -4.99 8.09 4.65
C LEU A 125 -3.63 8.78 4.72
N ARG A 126 -3.00 9.02 3.58
CA ARG A 126 -1.73 9.74 3.47
C ARG A 126 -1.84 11.16 4.03
N ALA A 127 -2.88 11.89 3.65
CA ALA A 127 -3.13 13.24 4.17
C ALA A 127 -3.27 13.27 5.68
N LEU A 128 -3.99 12.31 6.26
CA LEU A 128 -4.14 12.17 7.71
C LEU A 128 -2.80 11.83 8.38
N THR A 129 -2.09 10.83 7.87
CA THR A 129 -0.81 10.36 8.41
C THR A 129 0.23 11.47 8.41
N PHE A 130 0.38 12.17 7.30
CA PHE A 130 1.44 13.17 7.15
C PHE A 130 1.14 14.46 7.90
N ARG A 131 -0.12 14.75 8.15
CA ARG A 131 -0.46 15.91 8.99
C ARG A 131 -0.24 15.67 10.49
N TYR A 132 -0.49 14.45 10.98
CA TYR A 132 -0.61 14.23 12.41
C TYR A 132 0.41 13.22 12.99
N LEU A 133 0.96 12.32 12.20
CA LEU A 133 1.91 11.31 12.67
C LEU A 133 3.34 11.56 12.20
N ALA A 134 3.52 12.14 11.03
CA ALA A 134 4.85 12.38 10.49
C ALA A 134 5.28 13.84 10.73
N PRO A 135 6.53 14.10 11.17
CA PRO A 135 7.08 15.45 11.27
C PRO A 135 7.04 16.15 9.91
N ASN A 136 6.62 17.42 9.89
CA ASN A 136 6.53 18.21 8.64
C ASN A 136 7.86 18.25 7.87
N GLU A 137 8.97 18.30 8.59
CA GLU A 137 10.32 18.37 8.03
C GLU A 137 10.67 17.12 7.22
N LEU A 138 10.12 15.95 7.63
CA LEU A 138 10.38 14.67 6.95
C LEU A 138 9.48 14.43 5.74
N VAL A 139 8.33 15.11 5.67
CA VAL A 139 7.36 14.88 4.59
C VAL A 139 7.34 16.00 3.54
N ARG A 140 7.94 17.16 3.81
CA ARG A 140 8.16 18.19 2.80
C ARG A 140 9.28 17.76 1.86
N LYS A 141 8.95 17.62 0.59
CA LYS A 141 9.92 17.24 -0.43
C LYS A 141 10.63 18.48 -0.99
N ASP A 142 11.90 18.27 -1.31
CA ASP A 142 12.69 19.26 -2.03
C ASP A 142 12.06 19.52 -3.41
N PRO A 143 11.85 20.77 -3.84
CA PRO A 143 11.35 21.10 -5.17
C PRO A 143 12.19 20.49 -6.30
N ASP A 144 13.53 20.52 -6.19
CA ASP A 144 14.43 19.95 -7.19
C ASP A 144 14.28 18.43 -7.30
N ALA A 145 14.05 17.72 -6.16
CA ALA A 145 13.74 16.30 -6.16
C ALA A 145 12.40 16.00 -6.81
N LEU A 146 11.42 16.89 -6.68
CA LEU A 146 10.12 16.73 -7.35
C LEU A 146 10.23 16.97 -8.86
N ASP A 147 11.12 17.86 -9.32
CA ASP A 147 11.39 18.06 -10.74
C ASP A 147 12.04 16.81 -11.35
N ILE A 148 13.00 16.20 -10.67
CA ILE A 148 13.57 14.91 -11.07
C ILE A 148 12.48 13.83 -11.10
N TYR A 149 11.66 13.75 -10.06
CA TYR A 149 10.57 12.78 -9.99
C TYR A 149 9.60 12.90 -11.17
N GLU A 150 9.28 14.11 -11.58
CA GLU A 150 8.35 14.34 -12.70
C GLU A 150 8.88 13.83 -14.03
N ILE A 151 10.18 14.02 -14.31
CA ILE A 151 10.78 13.73 -15.63
C ILE A 151 11.50 12.41 -15.73
N ALA A 152 12.04 11.85 -14.63
CA ALA A 152 12.84 10.64 -14.63
C ALA A 152 11.99 9.36 -14.74
N GLY A 153 12.60 8.25 -15.11
CA GLY A 153 11.94 6.98 -15.39
C GLY A 153 11.26 6.95 -16.77
N SER A 154 10.67 5.83 -17.13
CA SER A 154 10.04 5.65 -18.46
C SER A 154 8.75 6.47 -18.64
N GLY A 155 8.04 6.77 -17.54
CA GLY A 155 6.70 7.37 -17.57
C GLY A 155 5.60 6.43 -18.08
N TYR A 156 5.95 5.16 -18.33
CA TYR A 156 5.03 4.15 -18.84
C TYR A 156 4.81 3.02 -17.84
N VAL A 157 3.58 2.52 -17.81
CA VAL A 157 3.20 1.30 -17.10
C VAL A 157 2.39 0.44 -18.06
N ASN A 158 2.80 -0.79 -18.28
CA ASN A 158 2.23 -1.69 -19.29
C ASN A 158 2.22 -1.10 -20.71
N GLY A 159 3.29 -0.39 -21.07
CA GLY A 159 3.45 0.24 -22.37
C GLY A 159 2.55 1.44 -22.65
N SER A 160 1.86 1.95 -21.63
CA SER A 160 0.97 3.12 -21.74
C SER A 160 1.41 4.23 -20.78
N THR A 161 1.17 5.48 -21.16
CA THR A 161 1.38 6.62 -20.26
C THR A 161 0.59 6.44 -18.96
N ASP A 162 1.26 6.63 -17.83
CA ASP A 162 0.67 6.41 -16.51
C ASP A 162 0.36 7.74 -15.80
N GLU A 163 -0.93 7.97 -15.52
CA GLU A 163 -1.39 9.19 -14.84
C GLU A 163 -1.11 9.17 -13.33
N ARG A 164 -0.82 8.00 -12.74
CA ARG A 164 -0.61 7.88 -11.29
C ARG A 164 0.55 8.75 -10.82
N LYS A 165 1.63 8.79 -11.60
CA LYS A 165 2.80 9.61 -11.28
C LYS A 165 2.46 11.11 -11.23
N SER A 166 1.69 11.63 -12.17
CA SER A 166 1.29 13.04 -12.16
C SER A 166 0.44 13.40 -10.94
N ILE A 167 -0.46 12.50 -10.51
CA ILE A 167 -1.25 12.65 -9.29
C ILE A 167 -0.34 12.73 -8.04
N GLU A 168 0.70 11.89 -7.99
CA GLU A 168 1.68 11.91 -6.91
C GLU A 168 2.50 13.21 -6.89
N VAL A 169 3.00 13.64 -8.04
CA VAL A 169 3.75 14.92 -8.17
C VAL A 169 2.89 16.11 -7.70
N ASP A 170 1.64 16.17 -8.17
CA ASP A 170 0.69 17.22 -7.77
C ASP A 170 0.43 17.23 -6.27
N PHE A 171 0.25 16.06 -5.67
CA PHE A 171 0.08 15.93 -4.22
C PHE A 171 1.29 16.52 -3.47
N TRP A 172 2.51 16.12 -3.85
CA TRP A 172 3.71 16.55 -3.18
C TRP A 172 4.03 18.02 -3.39
N ARG A 173 3.79 18.58 -4.60
CA ARG A 173 3.96 20.01 -4.88
C ARG A 173 3.00 20.86 -4.03
N LYS A 174 1.74 20.47 -3.95
CA LYS A 174 0.76 21.15 -3.09
C LYS A 174 1.16 21.07 -1.62
N MET A 175 1.60 19.89 -1.17
CA MET A 175 2.04 19.71 0.20
C MET A 175 3.29 20.52 0.55
N ALA A 176 4.25 20.68 -0.38
CA ALA A 176 5.46 21.47 -0.18
C ALA A 176 5.14 22.95 0.07
N VAL A 177 4.14 23.51 -0.62
CA VAL A 177 3.73 24.91 -0.52
C VAL A 177 2.78 25.14 0.64
N ASP A 178 1.64 24.44 0.66
CA ASP A 178 0.50 24.75 1.52
C ASP A 178 0.43 23.83 2.77
N GLY A 179 1.19 22.73 2.77
CA GLY A 179 0.99 21.65 3.72
C GLY A 179 -0.36 20.95 3.50
N ILE A 180 -0.86 20.26 4.52
CA ILE A 180 -2.17 19.61 4.47
C ILE A 180 -3.15 20.41 5.32
N PRO A 181 -4.11 21.13 4.72
CA PRO A 181 -5.05 21.96 5.46
C PRO A 181 -6.08 21.12 6.26
N LYS A 182 -6.59 21.69 7.36
CA LYS A 182 -7.53 20.99 8.27
C LYS A 182 -8.81 20.51 7.57
N ASN A 183 -9.34 21.29 6.63
CA ASN A 183 -10.53 20.91 5.87
C ASN A 183 -10.31 19.65 5.01
N GLN A 184 -9.09 19.45 4.48
CA GLN A 184 -8.73 18.24 3.74
C GLN A 184 -8.74 17.01 4.66
N THR A 185 -8.23 17.13 5.88
CA THR A 185 -8.26 16.00 6.84
C THR A 185 -9.66 15.69 7.34
N ILE A 186 -10.53 16.71 7.50
CA ILE A 186 -11.95 16.49 7.82
C ILE A 186 -12.65 15.76 6.67
N ALA A 187 -12.40 16.15 5.43
CA ALA A 187 -12.94 15.47 4.26
C ALA A 187 -12.43 14.02 4.18
N ALA A 188 -11.13 13.81 4.43
CA ALA A 188 -10.53 12.48 4.46
C ALA A 188 -11.22 11.55 5.47
N ILE A 189 -11.44 12.01 6.71
CA ILE A 189 -12.15 11.21 7.73
C ILE A 189 -13.57 10.88 7.27
N LYS A 190 -14.29 11.85 6.72
CA LYS A 190 -15.64 11.62 6.19
C LYS A 190 -15.69 10.59 5.07
N SER A 191 -14.66 10.51 4.24
CA SER A 191 -14.56 9.50 3.17
C SER A 191 -14.41 8.08 3.73
N PHE A 192 -13.79 7.89 4.91
CA PHE A 192 -13.70 6.58 5.56
C PHE A 192 -15.01 6.13 6.22
N GLU A 193 -15.82 7.05 6.74
CA GLU A 193 -16.99 6.72 7.59
C GLU A 193 -17.98 5.72 6.99
N PRO A 194 -18.43 5.83 5.72
CA PRO A 194 -19.38 4.87 5.15
C PRO A 194 -18.81 3.45 5.11
N HIS A 195 -17.52 3.31 4.78
CA HIS A 195 -16.86 2.02 4.67
C HIS A 195 -16.57 1.41 6.04
N LEU A 196 -16.23 2.24 7.05
CA LEU A 196 -16.11 1.76 8.43
C LEU A 196 -17.45 1.25 8.98
N LYS A 197 -18.58 1.88 8.62
CA LYS A 197 -19.92 1.38 8.99
C LYS A 197 -20.21 0.04 8.34
N GLU A 198 -19.92 -0.11 7.05
CA GLU A 198 -20.10 -1.35 6.30
C GLU A 198 -19.28 -2.48 6.90
N ILE A 199 -17.97 -2.24 7.13
CA ILE A 199 -17.04 -3.21 7.74
C ILE A 199 -17.51 -3.60 9.15
N ASN A 200 -17.93 -2.64 9.96
CA ASN A 200 -18.43 -2.92 11.31
C ASN A 200 -19.68 -3.80 11.31
N ILE A 201 -20.61 -3.58 10.38
CA ILE A 201 -21.82 -4.42 10.23
C ILE A 201 -21.40 -5.84 9.83
N ARG A 202 -20.49 -5.98 8.87
CA ARG A 202 -20.04 -7.27 8.38
C ARG A 202 -19.34 -8.08 9.47
N LEU A 203 -18.46 -7.45 10.24
CA LEU A 203 -17.76 -8.05 11.38
C LEU A 203 -18.71 -8.38 12.56
N GLY A 204 -19.91 -7.83 12.59
CA GLY A 204 -20.96 -8.24 13.55
C GLY A 204 -21.55 -9.61 13.24
N ASN A 205 -21.44 -10.07 12.00
CA ASN A 205 -21.96 -11.37 11.53
C ASN A 205 -20.85 -12.38 11.23
N ASN A 206 -19.60 -11.93 11.14
CA ASN A 206 -18.47 -12.77 10.76
C ASN A 206 -17.24 -12.42 11.61
N LYS A 207 -16.41 -13.42 11.88
CA LYS A 207 -15.12 -13.18 12.56
C LYS A 207 -14.14 -12.40 11.70
N TRP A 208 -14.22 -12.52 10.38
CA TRP A 208 -13.33 -11.93 9.38
C TRP A 208 -14.14 -11.20 8.31
N LEU A 209 -13.48 -10.39 7.50
CA LEU A 209 -14.15 -9.64 6.43
C LEU A 209 -14.75 -10.55 5.35
N LEU A 210 -14.20 -11.74 5.15
CA LEU A 210 -14.79 -12.78 4.31
C LEU A 210 -15.32 -13.95 5.15
N PRO A 211 -16.43 -14.58 4.74
CA PRO A 211 -17.04 -15.66 5.51
C PRO A 211 -16.18 -16.94 5.54
N GLU A 212 -15.31 -17.14 4.55
CA GLU A 212 -14.41 -18.29 4.47
C GLU A 212 -13.30 -18.24 5.52
N GLY A 213 -12.94 -17.05 6.01
CA GLY A 213 -11.90 -16.89 7.00
C GLY A 213 -11.05 -15.65 6.80
N PHE A 214 -9.92 -15.63 7.50
CA PHE A 214 -8.91 -14.60 7.37
C PHE A 214 -8.35 -14.53 5.95
N SER A 215 -8.25 -13.31 5.41
CA SER A 215 -7.92 -13.08 4.01
C SER A 215 -7.01 -11.86 3.83
N ALA A 216 -6.53 -11.65 2.60
CA ALA A 216 -5.81 -10.43 2.22
C ALA A 216 -6.64 -9.16 2.47
N LEU A 217 -7.96 -9.24 2.40
CA LEU A 217 -8.85 -8.12 2.69
C LEU A 217 -8.74 -7.66 4.15
N ASP A 218 -8.57 -8.61 5.09
CA ASP A 218 -8.35 -8.27 6.49
C ASP A 218 -7.01 -7.53 6.68
N ILE A 219 -5.96 -7.91 5.94
CA ILE A 219 -4.66 -7.23 5.98
C ILE A 219 -4.79 -5.79 5.45
N MET A 220 -5.43 -5.61 4.28
CA MET A 220 -5.64 -4.30 3.65
C MET A 220 -6.34 -3.33 4.59
N TRP A 221 -7.47 -3.72 5.14
CA TRP A 221 -8.27 -2.86 5.98
C TRP A 221 -7.74 -2.72 7.41
N TRP A 222 -7.03 -3.73 7.92
CA TRP A 222 -6.39 -3.60 9.23
C TRP A 222 -5.32 -2.51 9.21
N ILE A 223 -4.46 -2.45 8.19
CA ILE A 223 -3.44 -1.40 8.07
C ILE A 223 -4.07 -0.01 8.05
N ASN A 224 -5.16 0.18 7.31
CA ASN A 224 -5.85 1.46 7.23
C ASN A 224 -6.50 1.85 8.57
N THR A 225 -7.24 0.94 9.18
CA THR A 225 -7.91 1.19 10.46
C THR A 225 -6.92 1.32 11.61
N TYR A 226 -5.79 0.60 11.58
CA TYR A 226 -4.69 0.76 12.53
C TYR A 226 -4.09 2.18 12.46
N ARG A 227 -3.86 2.71 11.25
CA ARG A 227 -3.43 4.10 11.09
C ARG A 227 -4.44 5.11 11.65
N LEU A 228 -5.72 4.90 11.39
CA LEU A 228 -6.77 5.74 11.98
C LEU A 228 -6.79 5.63 13.51
N LYS A 229 -6.56 4.44 14.08
CA LYS A 229 -6.44 4.22 15.53
C LYS A 229 -5.25 5.00 16.12
N LEU A 230 -4.09 4.97 15.47
CA LEU A 230 -2.92 5.77 15.88
C LEU A 230 -3.18 7.28 15.83
N LEU A 231 -4.07 7.72 14.95
CA LEU A 231 -4.50 9.12 14.84
C LEU A 231 -5.56 9.53 15.89
N GLY A 232 -5.96 8.61 16.76
CA GLY A 232 -6.99 8.85 17.78
C GLY A 232 -8.41 8.84 17.22
N TYR A 233 -8.65 8.18 16.10
CA TYR A 233 -10.02 8.03 15.59
C TYR A 233 -10.88 7.25 16.58
N PRO A 234 -12.10 7.74 16.93
CA PRO A 234 -12.93 7.16 17.97
C PRO A 234 -13.61 5.86 17.50
N PHE A 235 -12.89 4.73 17.61
CA PHE A 235 -13.40 3.42 17.24
C PHE A 235 -14.40 2.84 18.25
N GLU A 236 -14.63 3.48 19.40
CA GLU A 236 -15.62 3.05 20.39
C GLU A 236 -17.03 2.90 19.81
N LYS A 237 -17.34 3.68 18.78
CA LYS A 237 -18.60 3.58 18.03
C LYS A 237 -18.68 2.38 17.07
N TYR A 238 -17.58 1.64 16.90
CA TYR A 238 -17.43 0.50 16.02
C TYR A 238 -16.89 -0.72 16.79
N SER A 239 -17.69 -1.25 17.70
CA SER A 239 -17.28 -2.33 18.61
C SER A 239 -16.77 -3.59 17.88
N ASN A 240 -17.36 -3.94 16.74
CA ASN A 240 -16.95 -5.10 15.99
C ASN A 240 -15.56 -4.91 15.34
N ILE A 241 -15.25 -3.69 14.86
CA ILE A 241 -13.91 -3.36 14.37
C ILE A 241 -12.89 -3.44 15.51
N ASN A 242 -13.22 -2.96 16.71
CA ASN A 242 -12.31 -3.06 17.87
C ASN A 242 -11.98 -4.52 18.21
N ASN A 243 -12.99 -5.38 18.31
CA ASN A 243 -12.79 -6.82 18.58
C ASN A 243 -11.96 -7.50 17.48
N TRP A 244 -12.20 -7.14 16.23
CA TRP A 244 -11.44 -7.64 15.10
C TRP A 244 -9.98 -7.14 15.14
N HIS A 245 -9.73 -5.87 15.51
CA HIS A 245 -8.40 -5.33 15.74
C HIS A 245 -7.63 -6.13 16.81
N GLU A 246 -8.23 -6.36 17.97
CA GLU A 246 -7.62 -7.14 19.05
C GLU A 246 -7.26 -8.56 18.59
N THR A 247 -8.13 -9.18 17.80
CA THR A 247 -7.89 -10.51 17.23
C THR A 247 -6.71 -10.51 16.26
N LEU A 248 -6.57 -9.46 15.44
CA LEU A 248 -5.48 -9.33 14.48
C LEU A 248 -4.16 -8.96 15.16
N GLU A 249 -4.17 -8.05 16.13
CA GLU A 249 -2.98 -7.68 16.91
C GLU A 249 -2.36 -8.90 17.58
N GLN A 250 -3.18 -9.80 18.12
CA GLN A 250 -2.69 -11.07 18.68
C GLN A 250 -2.06 -11.99 17.62
N ARG A 251 -2.62 -12.01 16.40
CA ARG A 251 -2.14 -12.84 15.30
C ARG A 251 -0.91 -12.24 14.62
N LEU A 252 -0.90 -10.93 14.41
CA LEU A 252 0.13 -10.19 13.69
C LEU A 252 1.28 -9.73 14.60
N SER A 253 1.14 -9.80 15.92
CA SER A 253 2.24 -9.55 16.87
C SER A 253 3.41 -10.53 16.71
N LEU A 254 3.17 -11.65 16.03
CA LEU A 254 4.21 -12.60 15.63
C LEU A 254 4.91 -12.19 14.32
N ILE A 255 4.40 -11.17 13.62
CA ILE A 255 4.89 -10.68 12.35
C ILE A 255 5.53 -9.33 12.65
N HIS A 256 6.83 -9.28 12.88
CA HIS A 256 7.56 -8.04 13.13
C HIS A 256 7.39 -7.06 11.96
N ILE A 257 6.44 -6.13 12.12
CA ILE A 257 6.06 -5.15 11.10
C ILE A 257 6.86 -3.86 11.33
#